data_ea7eb09cd6700001c7aa4b9d4be48492
#
_entry.id   ea7eb09cd6700001c7aa4b9d4be48492
#
_cell.length_a   1.000
_cell.length_b   1.000
_cell.length_c   1.000
_cell.angle_alpha   90.00
_cell.angle_beta   90.00
_cell.angle_gamma   90.00
#
_symmetry.space_group_name_H-M   'P 1'
#
loop_
_entity.id
_entity.type
_entity.pdbx_description
1 polymer ?
#
loop_
_entity_poly.entity_id
_entity_poly.type
_entity_poly.pdbx_seq_one_letter_code
_entity_poly.pdbx_strand_id
1 'polypeptide(L)'
;MLLSDKLKELRNQIKQPQRKNVEGFMLSESQNIEYKESWRDEYLKWICGFANAHGGRIYIGVNDNKKVIGLPDAKKLMEDIPNKIVNYLGIVEDVNLLTEGEKEYIEIVVAPSNMPIAYKGTYHYRSGSTKQELKGVALQQFIMKKMGQSWDDIPVFGATIDDIDRNAVDYFLQCSIKAGRMDEEETNASTGNVLRNLGLLTTNGDVKNAAILLFGKHVGQFFPSAIFKIGRFHTDESDLIVQDVIEGNIIQMASRVVDSLRTKYLLSPIHYEGLQRVEQLEVPEKALRELVYNAIAHKDYAGPAIQMRIYDRSLELWNYGLLPEELTPADLLKNHSSYPRNHNISKCSTRQALLGRGDVGIKRLPKSLIVQRCHYPS
;
A
#
# COMPACT_ATOMS: atom_id res chain seq x y z
N MET A 1 -32.75 -33.27 9.85
CA MET A 1 -33.81 -32.26 9.85
C MET A 1 -33.43 -31.05 10.67
N LEU A 2 -32.23 -30.49 10.57
CA LEU A 2 -31.76 -29.36 11.39
C LEU A 2 -30.87 -28.34 10.64
N LEU A 3 -30.43 -28.64 9.41
CA LEU A 3 -29.62 -27.71 8.62
C LEU A 3 -30.45 -26.87 7.62
N SER A 4 -31.58 -27.40 7.17
CA SER A 4 -32.45 -26.73 6.20
C SER A 4 -33.26 -25.60 6.84
N ASP A 5 -33.60 -25.73 8.10
CA ASP A 5 -34.44 -24.75 8.82
C ASP A 5 -33.60 -23.55 9.28
N LYS A 6 -32.37 -23.76 9.69
CA LYS A 6 -31.42 -22.65 9.98
C LYS A 6 -31.05 -21.82 8.75
N LEU A 7 -30.96 -22.46 7.58
CA LEU A 7 -30.71 -21.75 6.31
C LEU A 7 -31.93 -20.97 5.83
N LYS A 8 -33.14 -21.39 6.16
CA LYS A 8 -34.37 -20.62 5.91
C LYS A 8 -34.52 -19.44 6.84
N GLU A 9 -34.17 -19.58 8.11
CA GLU A 9 -34.16 -18.46 9.06
C GLU A 9 -33.12 -17.38 8.71
N LEU A 10 -31.90 -17.78 8.31
CA LEU A 10 -30.88 -16.86 7.82
C LEU A 10 -31.29 -16.16 6.51
N ARG A 11 -31.99 -16.84 5.59
CA ARG A 11 -32.51 -16.24 4.37
C ARG A 11 -33.65 -15.24 4.65
N ASN A 12 -34.45 -15.46 5.68
CA ASN A 12 -35.51 -14.52 6.06
C ASN A 12 -35.00 -13.29 6.82
N GLN A 13 -33.86 -13.44 7.54
CA GLN A 13 -33.18 -12.27 8.15
C GLN A 13 -32.50 -11.35 7.15
N ILE A 14 -32.10 -11.87 5.97
CA ILE A 14 -31.47 -11.09 4.88
C ILE A 14 -32.49 -10.38 3.99
N LYS A 15 -33.80 -10.78 4.02
CA LYS A 15 -34.83 -10.26 3.13
C LYS A 15 -35.73 -9.16 3.68
N GLN A 16 -35.47 -8.65 4.87
CA GLN A 16 -36.16 -7.44 5.34
C GLN A 16 -35.17 -6.28 5.46
N PRO A 17 -35.23 -5.28 4.57
CA PRO A 17 -34.69 -3.99 4.90
C PRO A 17 -35.56 -3.46 6.05
N GLN A 18 -35.02 -3.49 7.26
CA GLN A 18 -35.66 -2.80 8.38
C GLN A 18 -35.76 -1.33 8.01
N ARG A 19 -36.94 -0.88 7.62
CA ARG A 19 -37.35 0.53 7.72
C ARG A 19 -37.31 0.89 9.19
N LYS A 20 -36.14 1.26 9.71
CA LYS A 20 -36.03 2.02 10.92
C LYS A 20 -36.47 3.43 10.58
N ASN A 21 -37.60 3.83 11.11
CA ASN A 21 -37.91 5.23 11.31
C ASN A 21 -36.76 5.83 12.13
N VAL A 22 -35.86 6.52 11.43
CA VAL A 22 -34.78 7.26 12.06
C VAL A 22 -35.32 8.65 12.29
N GLU A 23 -35.92 8.86 13.48
CA GLU A 23 -36.07 10.18 14.01
C GLU A 23 -34.70 10.86 14.07
N GLY A 24 -34.54 11.91 13.26
CA GLY A 24 -33.81 13.12 13.53
C GLY A 24 -32.40 13.06 14.10
N PHE A 25 -31.47 12.23 13.58
CA PHE A 25 -30.04 12.44 13.82
C PHE A 25 -29.29 12.61 12.48
N MET A 26 -29.34 13.85 11.92
CA MET A 26 -28.41 14.20 10.85
C MET A 26 -26.99 14.30 11.43
N LEU A 27 -26.07 13.53 10.87
CA LEU A 27 -24.67 13.52 11.26
C LEU A 27 -24.02 14.87 10.86
N SER A 28 -23.06 15.40 11.62
CA SER A 28 -22.30 16.61 11.26
C SER A 28 -21.63 16.42 9.91
N GLU A 29 -21.38 17.52 9.16
CA GLU A 29 -20.46 17.44 8.01
C GLU A 29 -19.24 16.66 8.43
N SER A 30 -19.00 15.57 7.75
CA SER A 30 -17.94 14.61 8.04
C SER A 30 -17.24 14.31 6.74
N GLN A 31 -16.18 13.52 6.80
CA GLN A 31 -15.45 13.08 5.60
C GLN A 31 -16.39 12.53 4.51
N ASN A 32 -17.56 11.99 4.88
CA ASN A 32 -18.46 11.27 3.98
C ASN A 32 -19.83 11.92 3.78
N ILE A 33 -20.07 13.13 4.27
CA ILE A 33 -21.36 13.82 4.16
C ILE A 33 -21.17 15.28 3.75
N GLU A 34 -22.02 15.72 2.83
CA GLU A 34 -22.06 17.11 2.34
C GLU A 34 -23.48 17.61 2.26
N TYR A 35 -23.74 18.87 2.66
CA TYR A 35 -25.04 19.52 2.63
C TYR A 35 -25.04 20.69 1.65
N LYS A 36 -26.12 20.85 0.87
CA LYS A 36 -26.30 21.94 -0.10
C LYS A 36 -27.76 22.38 -0.09
N GLU A 37 -27.98 23.68 -0.03
CA GLU A 37 -29.32 24.28 0.00
C GLU A 37 -30.07 24.14 -1.33
N SER A 38 -29.35 24.12 -2.45
CA SER A 38 -29.91 24.00 -3.81
C SER A 38 -28.97 23.19 -4.69
N TRP A 39 -29.44 22.70 -5.84
CA TRP A 39 -28.58 22.04 -6.83
C TRP A 39 -27.81 23.05 -7.68
N ARG A 40 -26.55 22.74 -7.94
CA ARG A 40 -25.69 23.37 -8.96
C ARG A 40 -24.85 22.30 -9.64
N ASP A 41 -24.68 22.42 -10.96
CA ASP A 41 -23.93 21.41 -11.74
C ASP A 41 -22.46 21.28 -11.30
N GLU A 42 -21.90 22.33 -10.67
CA GLU A 42 -20.55 22.24 -10.08
C GLU A 42 -20.42 21.21 -8.94
N TYR A 43 -21.54 20.76 -8.36
CA TYR A 43 -21.53 19.72 -7.32
C TYR A 43 -21.22 18.34 -7.85
N LEU A 44 -21.22 18.13 -9.16
CA LEU A 44 -20.64 16.95 -9.80
C LEU A 44 -19.17 16.75 -9.43
N LYS A 45 -18.44 17.83 -9.09
CA LYS A 45 -17.07 17.75 -8.54
C LYS A 45 -17.02 17.06 -7.18
N TRP A 46 -18.05 17.22 -6.36
CA TRP A 46 -18.16 16.56 -5.05
C TRP A 46 -18.46 15.08 -5.22
N ILE A 47 -19.38 14.74 -6.14
CA ILE A 47 -19.70 13.36 -6.50
C ILE A 47 -18.43 12.67 -7.03
N CYS A 48 -17.70 13.30 -7.94
CA CYS A 48 -16.40 12.84 -8.42
C CYS A 48 -15.42 12.61 -7.26
N GLY A 49 -15.32 13.57 -6.32
CA GLY A 49 -14.45 13.48 -5.16
C GLY A 49 -14.82 12.32 -4.22
N PHE A 50 -16.09 12.08 -3.98
CA PHE A 50 -16.58 10.94 -3.19
C PHE A 50 -16.32 9.61 -3.89
N ALA A 51 -16.66 9.49 -5.18
CA ALA A 51 -16.40 8.28 -5.97
C ALA A 51 -14.91 7.90 -6.02
N ASN A 52 -14.05 8.90 -6.09
CA ASN A 52 -12.60 8.69 -6.08
C ASN A 52 -12.03 8.34 -4.69
N ALA A 53 -12.73 8.72 -3.62
CA ALA A 53 -12.32 8.44 -2.23
C ALA A 53 -13.07 7.21 -1.66
N HIS A 54 -13.73 7.37 -0.53
CA HIS A 54 -14.39 6.30 0.22
C HIS A 54 -15.92 6.27 0.03
N GLY A 55 -16.41 6.97 -0.99
CA GLY A 55 -17.84 7.20 -1.16
C GLY A 55 -18.37 8.23 -0.17
N GLY A 56 -19.70 8.46 -0.22
CA GLY A 56 -20.34 9.40 0.68
C GLY A 56 -21.77 9.72 0.30
N ARG A 57 -22.32 10.76 0.92
CA ARG A 57 -23.68 11.22 0.68
C ARG A 57 -23.71 12.74 0.52
N ILE A 58 -24.54 13.19 -0.42
CA ILE A 58 -24.80 14.61 -0.64
C ILE A 58 -26.31 14.84 -0.45
N TYR A 59 -26.65 15.77 0.40
CA TYR A 59 -28.04 16.18 0.62
C TYR A 59 -28.29 17.53 -0.04
N ILE A 60 -29.26 17.60 -0.95
CA ILE A 60 -29.67 18.82 -1.65
C ILE A 60 -31.04 19.26 -1.12
N GLY A 61 -31.18 20.54 -0.77
CA GLY A 61 -32.32 21.08 -0.07
C GLY A 61 -32.14 21.11 1.46
N VAL A 62 -30.88 20.96 1.92
CA VAL A 62 -30.51 20.97 3.35
C VAL A 62 -29.37 21.96 3.55
N ASN A 63 -29.46 22.78 4.59
CA ASN A 63 -28.41 23.74 4.91
C ASN A 63 -27.31 23.13 5.80
N ASP A 64 -26.21 23.89 6.03
CA ASP A 64 -25.06 23.46 6.83
C ASP A 64 -25.44 23.16 8.31
N ASN A 65 -26.53 23.76 8.80
CA ASN A 65 -27.09 23.45 10.11
C ASN A 65 -28.01 22.22 10.10
N LYS A 66 -28.02 21.44 9.02
CA LYS A 66 -28.80 20.20 8.83
C LYS A 66 -30.29 20.40 8.81
N LYS A 67 -30.76 21.63 8.66
CA LYS A 67 -32.19 21.94 8.58
C LYS A 67 -32.63 21.76 7.13
N VAL A 68 -33.68 20.96 6.92
CA VAL A 68 -34.31 20.81 5.62
C VAL A 68 -34.99 22.12 5.22
N ILE A 69 -34.51 22.72 4.13
CA ILE A 69 -35.08 23.93 3.53
C ILE A 69 -36.16 23.54 2.54
N GLY A 70 -35.95 22.43 1.82
CA GLY A 70 -36.78 21.92 0.75
C GLY A 70 -36.33 22.41 -0.62
N LEU A 71 -36.82 21.75 -1.66
CA LEU A 71 -36.54 22.06 -3.07
C LEU A 71 -37.87 22.29 -3.80
N PRO A 72 -38.03 23.44 -4.48
CA PRO A 72 -39.28 23.75 -5.21
C PRO A 72 -39.41 22.89 -6.48
N ASP A 73 -38.32 22.37 -7.00
CA ASP A 73 -38.24 21.62 -8.26
C ASP A 73 -37.69 20.18 -8.06
N ALA A 74 -37.91 19.59 -6.88
CA ALA A 74 -37.37 18.28 -6.49
C ALA A 74 -37.64 17.18 -7.55
N LYS A 75 -38.84 17.11 -8.09
CA LYS A 75 -39.22 16.11 -9.11
C LYS A 75 -38.40 16.26 -10.40
N LYS A 76 -38.18 17.49 -10.86
CA LYS A 76 -37.36 17.75 -12.05
C LYS A 76 -35.90 17.37 -11.79
N LEU A 77 -35.37 17.69 -10.61
CA LEU A 77 -34.00 17.36 -10.22
C LEU A 77 -33.78 15.85 -10.08
N MET A 78 -34.80 15.07 -9.72
CA MET A 78 -34.78 13.61 -9.70
C MET A 78 -34.54 12.98 -11.09
N GLU A 79 -34.90 13.68 -12.18
CA GLU A 79 -34.64 13.27 -13.55
C GLU A 79 -33.29 13.84 -14.04
N ASP A 80 -33.01 15.11 -13.74
CA ASP A 80 -31.84 15.81 -14.22
C ASP A 80 -30.53 15.33 -13.60
N ILE A 81 -30.50 15.09 -12.28
CA ILE A 81 -29.28 14.76 -11.56
C ILE A 81 -28.70 13.41 -12.01
N PRO A 82 -29.45 12.30 -12.06
CA PRO A 82 -28.92 11.01 -12.53
C PRO A 82 -28.36 11.11 -13.95
N ASN A 83 -29.08 11.78 -14.87
CA ASN A 83 -28.62 12.00 -16.23
C ASN A 83 -27.29 12.78 -16.29
N LYS A 84 -27.13 13.80 -15.45
CA LYS A 84 -25.89 14.58 -15.39
C LYS A 84 -24.74 13.74 -14.79
N ILE A 85 -25.01 12.93 -13.78
CA ILE A 85 -24.00 12.03 -13.19
C ILE A 85 -23.48 11.09 -14.28
N VAL A 86 -24.36 10.42 -15.01
CA VAL A 86 -23.97 9.50 -16.10
C VAL A 86 -23.23 10.24 -17.21
N ASN A 87 -23.76 11.35 -17.68
CA ASN A 87 -23.19 12.07 -18.83
C ASN A 87 -21.82 12.71 -18.55
N TYR A 88 -21.58 13.19 -17.34
CA TYR A 88 -20.35 13.90 -17.01
C TYR A 88 -19.31 13.07 -16.25
N LEU A 89 -19.75 12.05 -15.50
CA LEU A 89 -18.87 11.23 -14.66
C LEU A 89 -18.78 9.78 -15.16
N GLY A 90 -19.72 9.31 -15.99
CA GLY A 90 -19.73 7.96 -16.50
C GLY A 90 -20.06 6.88 -15.45
N ILE A 91 -20.66 7.27 -14.32
CA ILE A 91 -21.05 6.38 -13.23
C ILE A 91 -22.56 6.44 -13.00
N VAL A 92 -23.10 5.42 -12.35
CA VAL A 92 -24.50 5.37 -11.93
C VAL A 92 -24.53 5.33 -10.42
N GLU A 93 -25.27 6.29 -9.82
CA GLU A 93 -25.37 6.45 -8.37
C GLU A 93 -26.83 6.52 -7.93
N ASP A 94 -27.11 6.15 -6.69
CA ASP A 94 -28.47 6.19 -6.15
C ASP A 94 -28.85 7.63 -5.80
N VAL A 95 -29.96 8.09 -6.40
CA VAL A 95 -30.56 9.40 -6.13
C VAL A 95 -31.95 9.17 -5.54
N ASN A 96 -32.18 9.63 -4.32
CA ASN A 96 -33.38 9.37 -3.56
C ASN A 96 -34.11 10.66 -3.25
N LEU A 97 -35.43 10.69 -3.47
CA LEU A 97 -36.30 11.76 -3.01
C LEU A 97 -36.74 11.46 -1.56
N LEU A 98 -36.46 12.37 -0.66
CA LEU A 98 -36.81 12.27 0.76
C LEU A 98 -37.74 13.43 1.16
N THR A 99 -38.52 13.22 2.20
CA THR A 99 -39.48 14.23 2.71
C THR A 99 -39.33 14.41 4.20
N GLU A 100 -39.40 15.66 4.68
CA GLU A 100 -39.50 16.04 6.08
C GLU A 100 -40.64 17.04 6.24
N GLY A 101 -41.77 16.59 6.80
CA GLY A 101 -43.02 17.36 6.81
C GLY A 101 -43.52 17.56 5.36
N GLU A 102 -43.72 18.82 4.96
CA GLU A 102 -44.12 19.19 3.60
C GLU A 102 -42.96 19.49 2.66
N LYS A 103 -41.71 19.33 3.13
CA LYS A 103 -40.52 19.69 2.38
C LYS A 103 -39.87 18.46 1.72
N GLU A 104 -39.66 18.55 0.43
CA GLU A 104 -38.93 17.55 -0.34
C GLU A 104 -37.45 17.93 -0.46
N TYR A 105 -36.56 16.96 -0.31
CA TYR A 105 -35.11 17.11 -0.51
C TYR A 105 -34.51 15.84 -1.13
N ILE A 106 -33.31 15.93 -1.67
CA ILE A 106 -32.69 14.85 -2.42
C ILE A 106 -31.45 14.35 -1.67
N GLU A 107 -31.33 13.03 -1.55
CA GLU A 107 -30.11 12.34 -1.13
C GLU A 107 -29.44 11.72 -2.35
N ILE A 108 -28.13 11.96 -2.54
CA ILE A 108 -27.30 11.28 -3.53
C ILE A 108 -26.34 10.40 -2.74
N VAL A 109 -26.44 9.08 -2.94
CA VAL A 109 -25.53 8.11 -2.32
C VAL A 109 -24.46 7.74 -3.33
N VAL A 110 -23.21 8.10 -3.05
CA VAL A 110 -22.08 7.89 -3.93
C VAL A 110 -21.24 6.71 -3.44
N ALA A 111 -21.14 5.67 -4.25
CA ALA A 111 -20.29 4.53 -3.97
C ALA A 111 -18.81 4.82 -4.33
N PRO A 112 -17.83 4.23 -3.60
CA PRO A 112 -16.43 4.33 -4.00
C PRO A 112 -16.20 3.58 -5.32
N SER A 113 -15.64 4.26 -6.31
CA SER A 113 -15.29 3.66 -7.60
C SER A 113 -13.94 2.97 -7.55
N ASN A 114 -13.82 1.81 -8.17
CA ASN A 114 -12.54 1.14 -8.37
C ASN A 114 -11.71 1.75 -9.51
N MET A 115 -12.34 2.54 -10.39
CA MET A 115 -11.69 3.22 -11.51
C MET A 115 -11.54 4.72 -11.21
N PRO A 116 -10.52 5.39 -11.76
CA PRO A 116 -10.38 6.84 -11.63
C PRO A 116 -11.52 7.57 -12.34
N ILE A 117 -12.26 8.41 -11.64
CA ILE A 117 -13.36 9.21 -12.18
C ILE A 117 -12.89 10.65 -12.40
N ALA A 118 -13.14 11.19 -13.59
CA ALA A 118 -12.82 12.57 -13.93
C ALA A 118 -14.11 13.37 -14.19
N TYR A 119 -14.15 14.61 -13.74
CA TYR A 119 -15.15 15.59 -14.12
C TYR A 119 -14.50 16.65 -15.04
N LYS A 120 -14.95 16.69 -16.28
CA LYS A 120 -14.40 17.61 -17.33
C LYS A 120 -12.86 17.53 -17.42
N GLY A 121 -12.30 16.33 -17.43
CA GLY A 121 -10.87 16.07 -17.50
C GLY A 121 -10.08 16.32 -16.22
N THR A 122 -10.74 16.70 -15.12
CA THR A 122 -10.10 16.99 -13.83
C THR A 122 -10.48 15.92 -12.80
N TYR A 123 -9.50 15.40 -12.06
CA TYR A 123 -9.71 14.43 -11.00
C TYR A 123 -9.84 15.15 -9.67
N HIS A 124 -10.95 14.90 -8.99
CA HIS A 124 -11.20 15.40 -7.63
C HIS A 124 -11.13 14.25 -6.62
N TYR A 125 -10.61 14.54 -5.44
CA TYR A 125 -10.53 13.59 -4.33
C TYR A 125 -11.07 14.26 -3.05
N ARG A 126 -11.84 13.52 -2.26
CA ARG A 126 -12.33 14.01 -0.97
C ARG A 126 -11.35 13.62 0.13
N SER A 127 -10.79 14.63 0.80
CA SER A 127 -9.92 14.44 1.97
C SER A 127 -10.48 15.28 3.12
N GLY A 128 -10.82 14.62 4.23
CA GLY A 128 -11.53 15.26 5.31
C GLY A 128 -12.86 15.87 4.84
N SER A 129 -13.17 17.10 5.22
CA SER A 129 -14.37 17.85 4.80
C SER A 129 -14.15 18.63 3.50
N THR A 130 -12.99 18.52 2.84
CA THR A 130 -12.65 19.31 1.66
C THR A 130 -12.55 18.47 0.40
N LYS A 131 -12.91 19.07 -0.72
CA LYS A 131 -12.68 18.52 -2.05
C LYS A 131 -11.40 19.11 -2.61
N GLN A 132 -10.44 18.27 -2.97
CA GLN A 132 -9.17 18.66 -3.56
C GLN A 132 -9.11 18.24 -5.03
N GLU A 133 -8.46 19.05 -5.86
CA GLU A 133 -8.10 18.71 -7.22
C GLU A 133 -6.75 18.02 -7.23
N LEU A 134 -6.67 16.81 -7.79
CA LEU A 134 -5.43 16.07 -7.90
C LEU A 134 -4.62 16.58 -9.10
N LYS A 135 -3.34 16.92 -8.86
CA LYS A 135 -2.39 17.40 -9.87
C LYS A 135 -1.00 16.77 -9.68
N GLY A 136 -0.20 16.79 -10.74
CA GLY A 136 1.21 16.35 -10.69
C GLY A 136 1.37 14.95 -10.10
N VAL A 137 2.28 14.83 -9.15
CA VAL A 137 2.64 13.54 -8.51
C VAL A 137 1.44 12.88 -7.80
N ALA A 138 0.61 13.68 -7.11
CA ALA A 138 -0.58 13.15 -6.42
C ALA A 138 -1.58 12.52 -7.39
N LEU A 139 -1.78 13.12 -8.57
CA LEU A 139 -2.63 12.55 -9.62
C LEU A 139 -2.05 11.24 -10.17
N GLN A 140 -0.75 11.21 -10.44
CA GLN A 140 -0.09 10.00 -10.94
C GLN A 140 -0.21 8.84 -9.94
N GLN A 141 0.08 9.08 -8.66
CA GLN A 141 -0.04 8.08 -7.60
C GLN A 141 -1.48 7.60 -7.44
N PHE A 142 -2.45 8.50 -7.51
CA PHE A 142 -3.87 8.15 -7.44
C PHE A 142 -4.29 7.24 -8.60
N ILE A 143 -3.94 7.58 -9.85
CA ILE A 143 -4.27 6.79 -11.02
C ILE A 143 -3.63 5.40 -10.92
N MET A 144 -2.35 5.31 -10.57
CA MET A 144 -1.64 4.05 -10.39
C MET A 144 -2.32 3.18 -9.33
N LYS A 145 -2.66 3.76 -8.15
CA LYS A 145 -3.36 3.05 -7.07
C LYS A 145 -4.70 2.48 -7.57
N LYS A 146 -5.51 3.27 -8.27
CA LYS A 146 -6.80 2.83 -8.82
C LYS A 146 -6.67 1.76 -9.90
N MET A 147 -5.61 1.78 -10.68
CA MET A 147 -5.30 0.77 -11.70
C MET A 147 -4.64 -0.50 -11.11
N GLY A 148 -4.41 -0.54 -9.81
CA GLY A 148 -3.71 -1.64 -9.14
C GLY A 148 -2.24 -1.76 -9.55
N GLN A 149 -1.66 -0.70 -10.10
CA GLN A 149 -0.24 -0.64 -10.47
C GLN A 149 0.58 -0.05 -9.32
N SER A 150 1.74 -0.63 -9.10
CA SER A 150 2.73 -0.10 -8.17
C SER A 150 3.85 0.63 -8.92
N TRP A 151 4.64 1.44 -8.22
CA TRP A 151 5.77 2.14 -8.82
C TRP A 151 6.77 1.18 -9.47
N ASP A 152 6.95 0.00 -8.94
CA ASP A 152 7.85 -1.02 -9.46
C ASP A 152 7.33 -1.75 -10.72
N ASP A 153 6.08 -1.45 -11.16
CA ASP A 153 5.52 -1.86 -12.45
C ASP A 153 5.91 -0.95 -13.61
N ILE A 154 6.41 0.27 -13.33
CA ILE A 154 6.75 1.25 -14.37
C ILE A 154 7.98 0.76 -15.14
N PRO A 155 8.00 0.88 -16.48
CA PRO A 155 9.20 0.58 -17.26
C PRO A 155 10.29 1.61 -17.01
N VAL A 156 11.54 1.14 -16.95
CA VAL A 156 12.74 1.99 -16.83
C VAL A 156 13.10 2.56 -18.18
N PHE A 157 13.15 3.86 -18.31
CA PHE A 157 13.56 4.51 -19.55
C PHE A 157 15.01 4.16 -19.89
N GLY A 158 15.24 3.64 -21.11
CA GLY A 158 16.56 3.30 -21.63
C GLY A 158 17.15 1.99 -21.10
N ALA A 159 16.47 1.27 -20.19
CA ALA A 159 16.93 -0.04 -19.75
C ALA A 159 16.54 -1.15 -20.73
N THR A 160 17.40 -2.14 -20.82
CA THR A 160 17.25 -3.33 -21.68
C THR A 160 17.48 -4.60 -20.87
N ILE A 161 17.24 -5.77 -21.48
CA ILE A 161 17.57 -7.07 -20.87
C ILE A 161 19.08 -7.22 -20.63
N ASP A 162 19.90 -6.51 -21.38
CA ASP A 162 21.38 -6.56 -21.21
C ASP A 162 21.84 -5.90 -19.90
N ASP A 163 21.01 -5.06 -19.28
CA ASP A 163 21.27 -4.46 -17.96
C ASP A 163 21.01 -5.45 -16.81
N ILE A 164 20.48 -6.63 -17.09
CA ILE A 164 20.17 -7.67 -16.12
C ILE A 164 21.36 -8.57 -15.87
N ASP A 165 21.70 -8.79 -14.60
CA ASP A 165 22.72 -9.75 -14.18
C ASP A 165 22.15 -11.17 -14.16
N ARG A 166 22.59 -11.98 -15.13
CA ARG A 166 22.18 -13.38 -15.22
C ARG A 166 22.53 -14.18 -13.95
N ASN A 167 23.65 -13.90 -13.30
CA ASN A 167 24.03 -14.60 -12.08
C ASN A 167 23.05 -14.34 -10.92
N ALA A 168 22.54 -13.11 -10.84
CA ALA A 168 21.50 -12.78 -9.83
C ALA A 168 20.19 -13.51 -10.13
N VAL A 169 19.81 -13.64 -11.41
CA VAL A 169 18.63 -14.41 -11.83
C VAL A 169 18.82 -15.90 -11.51
N ASP A 170 19.97 -16.48 -11.84
CA ASP A 170 20.26 -17.90 -11.57
C ASP A 170 20.25 -18.20 -10.06
N TYR A 171 20.84 -17.32 -9.25
CA TYR A 171 20.80 -17.45 -7.80
C TYR A 171 19.35 -17.39 -7.26
N PHE A 172 18.54 -16.47 -7.78
CA PHE A 172 17.12 -16.39 -7.44
C PHE A 172 16.37 -17.68 -7.78
N LEU A 173 16.58 -18.22 -8.99
CA LEU A 173 15.96 -19.46 -9.44
C LEU A 173 16.35 -20.63 -8.54
N GLN A 174 17.64 -20.83 -8.25
CA GLN A 174 18.12 -21.87 -7.35
C GLN A 174 17.48 -21.81 -5.96
N CYS A 175 17.39 -20.61 -5.37
CA CYS A 175 16.75 -20.41 -4.07
C CYS A 175 15.24 -20.72 -4.13
N SER A 176 14.56 -20.30 -5.21
CA SER A 176 13.13 -20.49 -5.38
C SER A 176 12.75 -21.95 -5.60
N ILE A 177 13.55 -22.69 -6.37
CA ILE A 177 13.40 -24.14 -6.59
C ILE A 177 13.66 -24.89 -5.30
N LYS A 178 14.75 -24.59 -4.59
CA LYS A 178 15.04 -25.20 -3.28
C LYS A 178 13.92 -24.97 -2.27
N ALA A 179 13.21 -23.84 -2.38
CA ALA A 179 12.05 -23.54 -1.57
C ALA A 179 10.73 -24.21 -2.03
N GLY A 180 10.76 -24.96 -3.13
CA GLY A 180 9.57 -25.60 -3.74
C GLY A 180 8.56 -24.60 -4.30
N ARG A 181 9.03 -23.47 -4.83
CA ARG A 181 8.17 -22.37 -5.31
C ARG A 181 8.32 -22.09 -6.82
N MET A 182 9.24 -22.77 -7.46
CA MET A 182 9.48 -22.77 -8.92
C MET A 182 9.94 -24.16 -9.34
N ASP A 183 9.70 -24.50 -10.60
CA ASP A 183 10.09 -25.78 -11.17
C ASP A 183 11.53 -25.75 -11.70
N GLU A 184 12.20 -26.91 -11.70
CA GLU A 184 13.60 -27.01 -12.17
C GLU A 184 13.76 -26.64 -13.64
N GLU A 185 12.73 -26.80 -14.46
CA GLU A 185 12.72 -26.47 -15.89
C GLU A 185 12.99 -24.97 -16.15
N GLU A 186 12.65 -24.12 -15.19
CA GLU A 186 12.85 -22.65 -15.27
C GLU A 186 14.34 -22.27 -15.32
N THR A 187 15.25 -23.13 -14.85
CA THR A 187 16.71 -22.86 -14.88
C THR A 187 17.26 -22.77 -16.31
N ASN A 188 16.65 -23.48 -17.27
CA ASN A 188 17.07 -23.49 -18.66
C ASN A 188 16.46 -22.34 -19.47
N ALA A 189 15.58 -21.55 -18.88
CA ALA A 189 14.93 -20.44 -19.57
C ALA A 189 15.90 -19.26 -19.80
N SER A 190 15.75 -18.57 -20.93
CA SER A 190 16.45 -17.32 -21.16
C SER A 190 16.07 -16.27 -20.13
N THR A 191 16.97 -15.31 -19.85
CA THR A 191 16.72 -14.19 -18.94
C THR A 191 15.38 -13.49 -19.26
N GLY A 192 15.13 -13.21 -20.54
CA GLY A 192 13.88 -12.57 -20.97
C GLY A 192 12.63 -13.39 -20.66
N ASN A 193 12.70 -14.72 -20.79
CA ASN A 193 11.57 -15.59 -20.44
C ASN A 193 11.34 -15.65 -18.94
N VAL A 194 12.40 -15.75 -18.14
CA VAL A 194 12.29 -15.69 -16.67
C VAL A 194 11.65 -14.38 -16.24
N LEU A 195 12.13 -13.24 -16.73
CA LEU A 195 11.56 -11.93 -16.39
C LEU A 195 10.09 -11.82 -16.81
N ARG A 196 9.70 -12.37 -17.97
CA ARG A 196 8.32 -12.38 -18.45
C ARG A 196 7.43 -13.21 -17.54
N ASN A 197 7.87 -14.42 -17.15
CA ASN A 197 7.13 -15.30 -16.23
C ASN A 197 6.97 -14.69 -14.83
N LEU A 198 7.94 -13.89 -14.39
CA LEU A 198 7.87 -13.14 -13.14
C LEU A 198 6.97 -11.89 -13.23
N GLY A 199 6.58 -11.46 -14.44
CA GLY A 199 5.82 -10.24 -14.69
C GLY A 199 6.66 -8.96 -14.63
N LEU A 200 7.98 -9.08 -14.84
CA LEU A 200 8.97 -8.01 -14.73
C LEU A 200 9.25 -7.29 -16.07
N LEU A 201 8.57 -7.70 -17.13
CA LEU A 201 8.56 -7.01 -18.43
C LEU A 201 7.13 -6.47 -18.68
N THR A 202 7.06 -5.39 -19.47
CA THR A 202 5.80 -4.93 -20.04
C THR A 202 5.34 -5.88 -21.16
N THR A 203 4.12 -5.71 -21.67
CA THR A 203 3.63 -6.44 -22.85
C THR A 203 4.48 -6.21 -24.08
N ASN A 204 5.10 -5.03 -24.18
CA ASN A 204 6.01 -4.67 -25.29
C ASN A 204 7.45 -5.20 -25.08
N GLY A 205 7.76 -5.77 -23.91
CA GLY A 205 9.08 -6.28 -23.57
C GLY A 205 9.99 -5.29 -22.84
N ASP A 206 9.50 -4.10 -22.46
CA ASP A 206 10.30 -3.12 -21.72
C ASP A 206 10.55 -3.60 -20.29
N VAL A 207 11.73 -3.30 -19.79
CA VAL A 207 12.18 -3.72 -18.45
C VAL A 207 11.60 -2.84 -17.38
N LYS A 208 10.90 -3.43 -16.39
CA LYS A 208 10.28 -2.70 -15.29
C LYS A 208 11.27 -2.29 -14.19
N ASN A 209 10.91 -1.28 -13.37
CA ASN A 209 11.70 -0.85 -12.21
C ASN A 209 12.07 -2.03 -11.29
N ALA A 210 11.10 -2.93 -11.03
CA ALA A 210 11.35 -4.13 -10.23
C ALA A 210 12.44 -5.02 -10.80
N ALA A 211 12.53 -5.18 -12.12
CA ALA A 211 13.54 -6.03 -12.76
C ALA A 211 14.95 -5.50 -12.53
N ILE A 212 15.17 -4.20 -12.73
CA ILE A 212 16.47 -3.56 -12.48
C ILE A 212 16.80 -3.59 -10.99
N LEU A 213 15.86 -3.31 -10.11
CA LEU A 213 16.11 -3.36 -8.66
C LEU A 213 16.47 -4.77 -8.19
N LEU A 214 15.78 -5.80 -8.69
CA LEU A 214 16.00 -7.19 -8.28
C LEU A 214 17.28 -7.77 -8.88
N PHE A 215 17.55 -7.50 -10.16
CA PHE A 215 18.54 -8.24 -10.95
C PHE A 215 19.50 -7.35 -11.76
N GLY A 216 19.46 -6.03 -11.62
CA GLY A 216 20.30 -5.13 -12.42
C GLY A 216 21.79 -5.29 -12.11
N LYS A 217 22.63 -5.17 -13.15
CA LYS A 217 24.10 -5.12 -13.04
C LYS A 217 24.57 -3.84 -12.33
N HIS A 218 23.96 -2.71 -12.70
CA HIS A 218 24.34 -1.36 -12.27
C HIS A 218 23.11 -0.59 -11.76
N VAL A 219 22.49 -1.07 -10.67
CA VAL A 219 21.26 -0.50 -10.12
C VAL A 219 21.39 0.98 -9.83
N GLY A 220 22.54 1.43 -9.32
CA GLY A 220 22.79 2.84 -8.96
C GLY A 220 22.73 3.81 -10.14
N GLN A 221 22.87 3.36 -11.39
CA GLN A 221 22.71 4.20 -12.58
C GLN A 221 21.24 4.63 -12.77
N PHE A 222 20.31 3.75 -12.46
CA PHE A 222 18.86 4.00 -12.57
C PHE A 222 18.25 4.48 -11.27
N PHE A 223 18.72 3.94 -10.14
CA PHE A 223 18.19 4.19 -8.81
C PHE A 223 19.31 4.50 -7.79
N PRO A 224 19.84 5.73 -7.78
CA PRO A 224 20.94 6.10 -6.86
C PRO A 224 20.61 5.97 -5.38
N SER A 225 19.31 5.98 -5.04
CA SER A 225 18.83 5.81 -3.65
C SER A 225 18.64 4.34 -3.24
N ALA A 226 18.84 3.39 -4.16
CA ALA A 226 18.74 1.95 -3.87
C ALA A 226 19.98 1.44 -3.12
N ILE A 227 20.21 2.00 -1.94
CA ILE A 227 21.35 1.78 -1.07
C ILE A 227 20.88 1.43 0.32
N PHE A 228 21.59 0.54 1.00
CA PHE A 228 21.40 0.20 2.40
C PHE A 228 22.61 0.65 3.22
N LYS A 229 22.42 1.55 4.19
CA LYS A 229 23.46 2.06 5.08
C LYS A 229 23.32 1.42 6.45
N ILE A 230 24.42 0.92 7.01
CA ILE A 230 24.48 0.38 8.36
C ILE A 230 25.49 1.20 9.13
N GLY A 231 25.15 1.68 10.33
CA GLY A 231 26.06 2.37 11.22
C GLY A 231 26.01 1.80 12.64
N ARG A 232 27.17 1.63 13.28
CA ARG A 232 27.29 1.36 14.70
C ARG A 232 27.64 2.64 15.43
N PHE A 233 26.95 2.93 16.51
CA PHE A 233 27.09 4.12 17.35
C PHE A 233 27.28 3.71 18.81
N HIS A 234 27.89 4.57 19.62
CA HIS A 234 27.96 4.37 21.06
C HIS A 234 26.64 4.81 21.73
N THR A 235 26.53 6.10 21.99
CA THR A 235 25.41 6.65 22.77
C THR A 235 24.42 7.41 21.92
N ASP A 236 24.88 8.13 20.92
CA ASP A 236 24.03 8.95 20.02
C ASP A 236 24.56 8.97 18.58
N GLU A 237 23.89 9.72 17.72
CA GLU A 237 24.17 9.79 16.28
C GLU A 237 25.50 10.48 15.94
N SER A 238 26.15 11.17 16.88
CA SER A 238 27.45 11.83 16.68
C SER A 238 28.63 10.89 16.86
N ASP A 239 28.43 9.78 17.57
CA ASP A 239 29.50 8.83 17.96
C ASP A 239 29.56 7.62 17.02
N LEU A 240 29.73 7.85 15.72
CA LEU A 240 29.82 6.79 14.71
C LEU A 240 31.13 6.01 14.87
N ILE A 241 31.04 4.71 15.14
CA ILE A 241 32.19 3.80 15.30
C ILE A 241 32.59 3.20 13.95
N VAL A 242 31.62 2.64 13.22
CA VAL A 242 31.83 1.98 11.92
C VAL A 242 30.58 2.11 11.09
N GLN A 243 30.76 2.23 9.77
CA GLN A 243 29.64 2.20 8.84
C GLN A 243 29.97 1.36 7.61
N ASP A 244 28.94 0.76 7.04
CA ASP A 244 28.95 0.13 5.72
C ASP A 244 27.88 0.79 4.83
N VAL A 245 28.21 0.90 3.53
CA VAL A 245 27.28 1.29 2.48
C VAL A 245 27.19 0.11 1.53
N ILE A 246 26.02 -0.50 1.46
CA ILE A 246 25.77 -1.71 0.66
C ILE A 246 24.92 -1.33 -0.55
N GLU A 247 25.48 -1.52 -1.73
CA GLU A 247 24.91 -1.23 -3.04
C GLU A 247 24.75 -2.52 -3.86
N GLY A 248 24.03 -2.43 -4.97
CA GLY A 248 23.80 -3.53 -5.90
C GLY A 248 22.34 -3.88 -6.03
N ASN A 249 22.05 -5.01 -6.69
CA ASN A 249 20.67 -5.47 -6.79
C ASN A 249 20.17 -6.02 -5.44
N ILE A 250 18.85 -6.02 -5.28
CA ILE A 250 18.19 -6.40 -4.03
C ILE A 250 18.56 -7.81 -3.58
N ILE A 251 18.71 -8.73 -4.53
CA ILE A 251 19.04 -10.14 -4.23
C ILE A 251 20.39 -10.25 -3.52
N GLN A 252 21.39 -9.56 -4.02
CA GLN A 252 22.73 -9.52 -3.42
C GLN A 252 22.77 -8.62 -2.18
N MET A 253 22.15 -7.45 -2.25
CA MET A 253 22.11 -6.47 -1.17
C MET A 253 21.56 -7.08 0.12
N ALA A 254 20.42 -7.76 0.06
CA ALA A 254 19.77 -8.30 1.25
C ALA A 254 20.64 -9.36 1.95
N SER A 255 21.32 -10.23 1.18
CA SER A 255 22.25 -11.21 1.76
C SER A 255 23.45 -10.52 2.39
N ARG A 256 24.06 -9.54 1.69
CA ARG A 256 25.23 -8.79 2.19
C ARG A 256 24.91 -7.99 3.46
N VAL A 257 23.71 -7.42 3.57
CA VAL A 257 23.25 -6.73 4.77
C VAL A 257 23.22 -7.69 5.95
N VAL A 258 22.58 -8.86 5.81
CA VAL A 258 22.50 -9.86 6.89
C VAL A 258 23.87 -10.39 7.26
N ASP A 259 24.73 -10.65 6.30
CA ASP A 259 26.10 -11.12 6.54
C ASP A 259 26.93 -10.04 7.27
N SER A 260 26.85 -8.77 6.86
CA SER A 260 27.49 -7.66 7.58
C SER A 260 26.99 -7.56 9.02
N LEU A 261 25.68 -7.63 9.22
CA LEU A 261 25.10 -7.60 10.57
C LEU A 261 25.66 -8.71 11.45
N ARG A 262 25.72 -9.93 10.94
CA ARG A 262 26.22 -11.08 11.67
C ARG A 262 27.72 -11.01 11.99
N THR A 263 28.52 -10.49 11.06
CA THR A 263 29.99 -10.57 11.16
C THR A 263 30.63 -9.35 11.81
N LYS A 264 29.98 -8.17 11.71
CA LYS A 264 30.59 -6.91 12.14
C LYS A 264 29.81 -6.17 13.23
N TYR A 265 28.48 -6.29 13.24
CA TYR A 265 27.66 -5.35 14.01
C TYR A 265 26.98 -5.96 15.22
N LEU A 266 26.57 -7.23 15.13
CA LEU A 266 25.84 -7.92 16.18
C LEU A 266 26.75 -8.86 16.97
N LEU A 267 26.52 -8.94 18.26
CA LEU A 267 27.23 -9.86 19.12
C LEU A 267 26.65 -11.26 19.00
N SER A 268 27.54 -12.25 19.06
CA SER A 268 27.16 -13.68 19.16
C SER A 268 27.70 -14.21 20.50
N PRO A 269 27.02 -13.93 21.62
CA PRO A 269 27.46 -14.43 22.90
C PRO A 269 27.51 -15.96 22.89
N ILE A 270 28.62 -16.48 23.42
CA ILE A 270 28.83 -17.91 23.57
C ILE A 270 28.20 -18.36 24.87
N HIS A 271 27.33 -19.36 24.80
CA HIS A 271 26.84 -20.07 25.97
C HIS A 271 27.03 -21.58 25.80
N TYR A 272 26.92 -22.33 26.87
CA TYR A 272 27.09 -23.77 26.85
C TYR A 272 25.78 -24.47 27.22
N GLU A 273 25.32 -25.35 26.34
CA GLU A 273 24.22 -26.27 26.63
C GLU A 273 24.84 -27.66 26.94
N GLY A 274 25.04 -27.96 28.21
CA GLY A 274 25.83 -29.09 28.63
C GLY A 274 27.31 -28.96 28.21
N LEU A 275 27.80 -29.85 27.36
CA LEU A 275 29.17 -29.82 26.79
C LEU A 275 29.23 -29.17 25.42
N GLN A 276 28.09 -28.77 24.83
CA GLN A 276 28.06 -28.15 23.53
C GLN A 276 28.21 -26.61 23.64
N ARG A 277 29.17 -26.06 22.91
CA ARG A 277 29.30 -24.61 22.71
C ARG A 277 28.24 -24.15 21.73
N VAL A 278 27.39 -23.24 22.15
CA VAL A 278 26.34 -22.61 21.32
C VAL A 278 26.66 -21.15 21.15
N GLU A 279 26.73 -20.70 19.90
CA GLU A 279 26.82 -19.29 19.54
C GLU A 279 25.46 -18.85 19.00
N GLN A 280 24.82 -17.93 19.67
CA GLN A 280 23.52 -17.44 19.28
C GLN A 280 23.60 -15.90 19.11
N LEU A 281 23.20 -15.42 17.93
CA LEU A 281 23.05 -13.98 17.70
C LEU A 281 22.06 -13.38 18.69
N GLU A 282 22.38 -12.19 19.22
CA GLU A 282 21.48 -11.43 20.09
C GLU A 282 20.13 -11.12 19.41
N VAL A 283 20.11 -11.05 18.06
CA VAL A 283 18.90 -10.96 17.25
C VAL A 283 18.81 -12.17 16.31
N PRO A 284 17.72 -12.94 16.34
CA PRO A 284 17.57 -14.11 15.47
C PRO A 284 17.73 -13.76 13.98
N GLU A 285 18.58 -14.51 13.25
CA GLU A 285 18.87 -14.23 11.84
C GLU A 285 17.60 -14.17 10.98
N LYS A 286 16.62 -15.04 11.27
CA LYS A 286 15.33 -15.05 10.57
C LYS A 286 14.58 -13.74 10.72
N ALA A 287 14.63 -13.12 11.89
CA ALA A 287 14.00 -11.84 12.15
C ALA A 287 14.74 -10.69 11.45
N LEU A 288 16.09 -10.74 11.42
CA LEU A 288 16.89 -9.77 10.65
C LEU A 288 16.58 -9.84 9.17
N ARG A 289 16.51 -11.04 8.58
CA ARG A 289 16.13 -11.22 7.18
C ARG A 289 14.78 -10.60 6.88
N GLU A 290 13.77 -10.92 7.69
CA GLU A 290 12.42 -10.40 7.52
C GLU A 290 12.39 -8.86 7.62
N LEU A 291 13.10 -8.29 8.58
CA LEU A 291 13.22 -6.84 8.76
C LEU A 291 13.83 -6.16 7.53
N VAL A 292 14.93 -6.70 7.01
CA VAL A 292 15.63 -6.17 5.82
C VAL A 292 14.74 -6.23 4.58
N TYR A 293 14.05 -7.36 4.35
CA TYR A 293 13.15 -7.50 3.21
C TYR A 293 11.91 -6.63 3.31
N ASN A 294 11.34 -6.47 4.49
CA ASN A 294 10.23 -5.55 4.70
C ASN A 294 10.66 -4.11 4.40
N ALA A 295 11.84 -3.70 4.85
CA ALA A 295 12.37 -2.39 4.50
C ALA A 295 12.48 -2.20 2.98
N ILE A 296 13.01 -3.18 2.25
CA ILE A 296 13.16 -3.15 0.79
C ILE A 296 11.79 -3.13 0.09
N ALA A 297 10.86 -3.98 0.49
CA ALA A 297 9.54 -4.10 -0.14
C ALA A 297 8.67 -2.85 0.06
N HIS A 298 8.83 -2.15 1.18
CA HIS A 298 8.04 -0.96 1.53
C HIS A 298 8.75 0.36 1.24
N LYS A 299 10.03 0.34 0.79
CA LYS A 299 10.76 1.54 0.44
C LYS A 299 10.10 2.32 -0.70
N ASP A 300 10.05 3.63 -0.54
CA ASP A 300 9.83 4.56 -1.66
C ASP A 300 11.21 4.88 -2.29
N TYR A 301 11.46 4.34 -3.47
CA TYR A 301 12.75 4.47 -4.16
C TYR A 301 13.02 5.87 -4.73
N ALA A 302 12.03 6.77 -4.69
CA ALA A 302 12.25 8.20 -4.97
C ALA A 302 12.88 8.93 -3.76
N GLY A 303 12.82 8.35 -2.57
CA GLY A 303 13.37 8.91 -1.34
C GLY A 303 14.78 8.42 -1.02
N PRO A 304 15.36 8.87 0.11
CA PRO A 304 16.73 8.55 0.51
C PRO A 304 16.94 7.07 0.84
N ALA A 305 18.20 6.68 1.02
CA ALA A 305 18.64 5.32 1.32
C ALA A 305 18.00 4.74 2.58
N ILE A 306 17.86 3.41 2.65
CA ILE A 306 17.52 2.71 3.90
C ILE A 306 18.69 2.89 4.86
N GLN A 307 18.40 3.14 6.14
CA GLN A 307 19.40 3.32 7.18
C GLN A 307 19.11 2.41 8.36
N MET A 308 20.13 1.68 8.79
CA MET A 308 20.09 0.89 10.00
C MET A 308 21.14 1.43 10.98
N ARG A 309 20.70 1.77 12.19
CA ARG A 309 21.53 2.29 13.26
C ARG A 309 21.54 1.27 14.39
N ILE A 310 22.73 0.92 14.84
CA ILE A 310 22.92 -0.08 15.87
C ILE A 310 23.62 0.59 17.04
N TYR A 311 22.99 0.55 18.19
CA TYR A 311 23.49 1.01 19.49
C TYR A 311 23.73 -0.18 20.40
N ASP A 312 24.28 0.04 21.59
CA ASP A 312 24.56 -1.03 22.53
C ASP A 312 23.32 -1.77 23.02
N ARG A 313 22.14 -1.11 23.01
CA ARG A 313 20.88 -1.67 23.52
C ARG A 313 19.70 -1.61 22.54
N SER A 314 19.92 -1.09 21.34
CA SER A 314 18.85 -0.93 20.37
C SER A 314 19.34 -1.04 18.93
N LEU A 315 18.44 -1.47 18.05
CA LEU A 315 18.59 -1.46 16.61
C LEU A 315 17.44 -0.64 16.05
N GLU A 316 17.77 0.41 15.29
CA GLU A 316 16.82 1.28 14.64
C GLU A 316 16.91 1.08 13.12
N LEU A 317 15.78 0.81 12.48
CA LEU A 317 15.67 0.78 11.02
C LEU A 317 14.82 1.93 10.54
N TRP A 318 15.42 2.78 9.73
CA TRP A 318 14.74 3.89 9.10
C TRP A 318 14.56 3.64 7.60
N ASN A 319 13.32 3.83 7.13
CA ASN A 319 12.94 3.63 5.75
C ASN A 319 12.04 4.77 5.28
N TYR A 320 12.31 5.31 4.10
CA TYR A 320 11.46 6.34 3.51
C TYR A 320 10.23 5.74 2.85
N GLY A 321 9.07 6.24 3.22
CA GLY A 321 7.77 5.83 2.67
C GLY A 321 6.65 6.08 3.68
N LEU A 322 5.47 6.43 3.17
CA LEU A 322 4.26 6.58 3.99
C LEU A 322 3.68 5.19 4.31
N LEU A 323 3.06 5.06 5.47
CA LEU A 323 2.20 3.92 5.75
C LEU A 323 1.03 3.90 4.77
N PRO A 324 0.55 2.71 4.36
CA PRO A 324 -0.71 2.57 3.64
C PRO A 324 -1.86 3.24 4.44
N GLU A 325 -2.84 3.82 3.74
CA GLU A 325 -3.99 4.49 4.38
C GLU A 325 -4.82 3.54 5.25
N GLU A 326 -4.74 2.24 4.96
CA GLU A 326 -5.43 1.15 5.66
C GLU A 326 -4.79 0.80 7.02
N LEU A 327 -3.59 1.33 7.32
CA LEU A 327 -2.82 1.00 8.53
C LEU A 327 -2.50 2.25 9.35
N THR A 328 -2.68 2.12 10.66
CA THR A 328 -2.14 3.08 11.62
C THR A 328 -0.84 2.55 12.25
N PRO A 329 0.02 3.40 12.84
CA PRO A 329 1.20 2.92 13.57
C PRO A 329 0.89 1.87 14.64
N ALA A 330 -0.29 1.95 15.28
CA ALA A 330 -0.73 0.99 16.28
C ALA A 330 -1.08 -0.39 15.68
N ASP A 331 -1.48 -0.44 14.41
CA ASP A 331 -1.83 -1.69 13.72
C ASP A 331 -0.59 -2.49 13.34
N LEU A 332 0.56 -1.84 13.16
CA LEU A 332 1.84 -2.54 12.91
C LEU A 332 2.24 -3.50 14.04
N LEU A 333 1.73 -3.28 15.25
CA LEU A 333 1.97 -4.16 16.40
C LEU A 333 0.96 -5.31 16.50
N LYS A 334 -0.06 -5.33 15.64
CA LYS A 334 -1.13 -6.33 15.59
C LYS A 334 -1.00 -7.22 14.36
N ASN A 335 -1.89 -8.20 14.23
CA ASN A 335 -2.04 -8.92 12.96
C ASN A 335 -2.73 -8.01 11.95
N HIS A 336 -2.08 -7.73 10.84
CA HIS A 336 -2.61 -6.96 9.72
C HIS A 336 -2.28 -7.64 8.40
N SER A 337 -3.00 -7.29 7.36
CA SER A 337 -2.67 -7.71 5.99
C SER A 337 -1.42 -6.97 5.52
N SER A 338 -0.63 -7.62 4.65
CA SER A 338 0.53 -7.00 4.02
C SER A 338 0.09 -6.12 2.85
N TYR A 339 0.52 -4.86 2.86
CA TYR A 339 0.29 -3.88 1.80
C TYR A 339 1.63 -3.37 1.25
N PRO A 340 2.38 -4.20 0.50
CA PRO A 340 3.69 -3.80 0.02
C PRO A 340 3.57 -2.66 -1.00
N ARG A 341 4.41 -1.62 -0.85
CA ARG A 341 4.49 -0.53 -1.82
C ARG A 341 4.99 -1.00 -3.18
N ASN A 342 5.92 -1.96 -3.18
CA ASN A 342 6.53 -2.55 -4.37
C ASN A 342 6.07 -4.00 -4.52
N HIS A 343 4.96 -4.20 -5.23
CA HIS A 343 4.27 -5.50 -5.32
C HIS A 343 5.13 -6.58 -6.01
N ASN A 344 5.83 -6.23 -7.10
CA ASN A 344 6.66 -7.19 -7.83
C ASN A 344 7.89 -7.59 -7.01
N ILE A 345 8.53 -6.63 -6.35
CA ILE A 345 9.66 -6.92 -5.44
C ILE A 345 9.20 -7.85 -4.32
N SER A 346 8.07 -7.55 -3.68
CA SER A 346 7.50 -8.38 -2.61
C SER A 346 7.16 -9.79 -3.09
N LYS A 347 6.52 -9.91 -4.27
CA LYS A 347 6.18 -11.18 -4.90
C LYS A 347 7.42 -12.04 -5.19
N CYS A 348 8.48 -11.45 -5.73
CA CYS A 348 9.74 -12.15 -5.98
C CYS A 348 10.45 -12.54 -4.68
N SER A 349 10.51 -11.64 -3.69
CA SER A 349 11.08 -11.94 -2.37
C SER A 349 10.34 -13.10 -1.66
N THR A 350 9.02 -13.16 -1.81
CA THR A 350 8.22 -14.29 -1.31
C THR A 350 8.57 -15.58 -2.03
N ARG A 351 8.76 -15.57 -3.37
CA ARG A 351 9.15 -16.76 -4.15
C ARG A 351 10.53 -17.29 -3.75
N GLN A 352 11.46 -16.43 -3.47
CA GLN A 352 12.79 -16.80 -2.99
C GLN A 352 12.80 -17.35 -1.54
N ALA A 353 11.67 -17.47 -0.88
CA ALA A 353 11.52 -17.86 0.52
C ALA A 353 12.20 -16.91 1.53
N LEU A 354 12.48 -15.69 1.12
CA LEU A 354 13.12 -14.67 1.96
C LEU A 354 12.12 -14.04 2.93
N LEU A 355 10.85 -13.95 2.52
CA LEU A 355 9.73 -13.55 3.38
C LEU A 355 9.00 -14.81 3.88
N GLY A 356 8.72 -14.87 5.18
CA GLY A 356 7.85 -15.90 5.76
C GLY A 356 6.43 -15.81 5.18
N ARG A 357 5.63 -16.87 5.32
CA ARG A 357 4.19 -16.80 5.01
C ARG A 357 3.50 -15.95 6.09
N GLY A 358 3.19 -14.69 5.77
CA GLY A 358 2.49 -13.76 6.66
C GLY A 358 3.43 -12.88 7.51
N ASP A 359 3.00 -11.67 7.81
CA ASP A 359 3.69 -10.66 8.63
C ASP A 359 3.90 -11.13 10.08
N VAL A 360 4.94 -11.93 10.31
CA VAL A 360 5.29 -12.44 11.66
C VAL A 360 6.52 -11.75 12.24
N GLY A 361 7.26 -10.97 11.41
CA GLY A 361 8.60 -10.47 11.73
C GLY A 361 8.68 -9.55 12.93
N ILE A 362 7.84 -8.55 12.97
CA ILE A 362 7.85 -7.55 14.06
C ILE A 362 7.51 -8.17 15.41
N LYS A 363 6.70 -9.23 15.43
CA LYS A 363 6.32 -9.95 16.68
C LYS A 363 7.43 -10.81 17.27
N ARG A 364 8.46 -11.17 16.49
CA ARG A 364 9.55 -12.04 16.91
C ARG A 364 10.74 -11.29 17.49
N LEU A 365 10.73 -9.97 17.40
CA LEU A 365 11.78 -9.15 17.95
C LEU A 365 11.40 -8.70 19.37
N PRO A 366 12.32 -8.72 20.33
CA PRO A 366 12.08 -8.18 21.66
C PRO A 366 11.61 -6.72 21.52
N LYS A 367 10.53 -6.33 22.20
CA LYS A 367 9.94 -4.97 22.13
C LYS A 367 10.93 -3.84 22.46
N SER A 368 12.04 -4.16 23.10
CA SER A 368 13.13 -3.25 23.45
C SER A 368 14.12 -2.98 22.31
N LEU A 369 14.05 -3.72 21.19
CA LEU A 369 15.08 -3.74 20.12
C LEU A 369 14.70 -3.00 18.85
N ILE A 370 13.44 -2.59 18.65
CA ILE A 370 13.04 -1.98 17.38
C ILE A 370 12.27 -0.69 17.61
N VAL A 371 12.83 0.40 17.10
CA VAL A 371 12.09 1.62 16.77
C VAL A 371 12.08 1.75 15.25
N GLN A 372 11.02 1.29 14.60
CA GLN A 372 10.79 1.56 13.19
C GLN A 372 10.28 2.99 13.08
N ARG A 373 11.13 3.93 12.63
CA ARG A 373 10.71 5.30 12.35
C ARG A 373 10.34 5.42 10.88
N CYS A 374 9.04 5.45 10.58
CA CYS A 374 8.54 5.94 9.31
C CYS A 374 8.53 7.46 9.34
N HIS A 375 9.16 8.13 8.38
CA HIS A 375 9.13 9.59 8.31
C HIS A 375 7.84 10.04 7.63
N TYR A 376 7.02 10.81 8.38
CA TYR A 376 5.95 11.59 7.78
C TYR A 376 6.56 12.92 7.35
N PRO A 377 6.45 13.33 6.08
CA PRO A 377 6.73 14.71 5.73
C PRO A 377 5.74 15.60 6.46
N SER A 378 6.27 16.56 7.21
CA SER A 378 5.53 17.63 7.87
C SER A 378 4.88 18.56 6.84
#